data_21ebb787cd7ac6469dcca08a2a73575b
#
_entry.id   21ebb787cd7ac6469dcca08a2a73575b
#
_cell.length_a   1.000
_cell.length_b   1.000
_cell.length_c   1.000
_cell.angle_alpha   90.00
_cell.angle_beta   90.00
_cell.angle_gamma   90.00
#
_symmetry.space_group_name_H-M   'P 1'
#
loop_
_entity.id
_entity.type
_entity.pdbx_description
1 polymer ?
#
loop_
_entity_poly.entity_id
_entity_poly.type
_entity_poly.pdbx_seq_one_letter_code
_entity_poly.pdbx_strand_id
1 'polypeptide(L)'
;LDHLVNLVGEMVIIQTQVEQNPAIRQSSQLLRLIEQISKITRDVQEVAMSMRMVPLTQTFHKMGRVVRDLSHKINKKIDFQIDGEETELDKNVIQELSDPLMHMIRNAVDHGVESVDKRLAAGKPEAGVVKLRAYHQAGNIVIEISDDGKGLDKDVLIHKAIEKGLIAPDAQLSDSQAFNLIMAP
;
A
#
# COMPACT_ATOMS: atom_id res chain seq x y z
N LEU A 1 4.52 23.69 3.40
CA LEU A 1 4.11 22.70 4.37
C LEU A 1 5.22 21.69 4.63
N ASP A 2 5.90 21.16 3.59
CA ASP A 2 7.02 20.23 3.72
C ASP A 2 8.16 20.81 4.59
N HIS A 3 8.44 22.10 4.43
CA HIS A 3 9.42 22.79 5.29
C HIS A 3 9.02 22.80 6.77
N LEU A 4 7.73 22.94 7.08
CA LEU A 4 7.22 22.88 8.45
C LEU A 4 7.41 21.47 9.04
N VAL A 5 7.07 20.43 8.29
CA VAL A 5 7.26 19.02 8.73
C VAL A 5 8.73 18.72 8.98
N ASN A 6 9.64 19.20 8.12
CA ASN A 6 11.08 19.04 8.30
C ASN A 6 11.58 19.74 9.57
N LEU A 7 11.15 20.99 9.81
CA LEU A 7 11.51 21.72 11.03
C LEU A 7 11.04 21.01 12.31
N VAL A 8 9.83 20.47 12.28
CA VAL A 8 9.30 19.67 13.39
C VAL A 8 10.14 18.40 13.60
N GLY A 9 10.55 17.74 12.51
CA GLY A 9 11.45 16.58 12.57
C GLY A 9 12.81 16.92 13.22
N GLU A 10 13.41 18.05 12.80
CA GLU A 10 14.64 18.55 13.42
C GLU A 10 14.45 18.86 14.91
N MET A 11 13.32 19.46 15.28
CA MET A 11 13.00 19.76 16.68
C MET A 11 12.90 18.48 17.53
N VAL A 12 12.31 17.40 17.01
CA VAL A 12 12.26 16.07 17.67
C VAL A 12 13.66 15.51 17.88
N ILE A 13 14.55 15.61 16.88
CA ILE A 13 15.93 15.13 16.98
C ILE A 13 16.70 15.89 18.05
N ILE A 14 16.64 17.23 18.03
CA ILE A 14 17.31 18.09 19.02
C ILE A 14 16.79 17.78 20.42
N GLN A 15 15.48 17.63 20.58
CA GLN A 15 14.87 17.29 21.85
C GLN A 15 15.37 15.95 22.39
N THR A 16 15.45 14.91 21.55
CA THR A 16 15.97 13.60 21.94
C THR A 16 17.43 13.70 22.41
N GLN A 17 18.26 14.53 21.75
CA GLN A 17 19.63 14.77 22.18
C GLN A 17 19.70 15.47 23.53
N VAL A 18 18.80 16.44 23.76
CA VAL A 18 18.73 17.15 25.06
C VAL A 18 18.31 16.21 26.18
N GLU A 19 17.34 15.33 25.98
CA GLU A 19 16.89 14.31 26.94
C GLU A 19 18.00 13.31 27.33
N GLN A 20 18.92 13.04 26.41
CA GLN A 20 20.08 12.15 26.67
C GLN A 20 21.21 12.81 27.46
N ASN A 21 21.19 14.14 27.64
CA ASN A 21 22.23 14.85 28.32
C ASN A 21 22.26 14.48 29.83
N PRO A 22 23.40 14.00 30.39
CA PRO A 22 23.49 13.61 31.79
C PRO A 22 23.14 14.73 32.80
N ALA A 23 23.45 15.99 32.47
CA ALA A 23 23.13 17.13 33.33
C ALA A 23 21.60 17.31 33.49
N ILE A 24 20.82 16.99 32.50
CA ILE A 24 19.36 17.08 32.52
C ILE A 24 18.77 15.95 33.35
N ARG A 25 19.31 14.73 33.19
CA ARG A 25 18.86 13.55 33.97
C ARG A 25 19.05 13.68 35.46
N GLN A 26 19.97 14.56 35.91
CA GLN A 26 20.23 14.81 37.31
C GLN A 26 19.28 15.85 37.95
N SER A 27 18.53 16.61 37.17
CA SER A 27 17.62 17.64 37.63
C SER A 27 16.14 17.29 37.37
N SER A 28 15.41 17.00 38.45
CA SER A 28 13.98 16.69 38.36
C SER A 28 13.15 17.86 37.79
N GLN A 29 13.61 19.09 37.94
CA GLN A 29 12.96 20.27 37.39
C GLN A 29 13.16 20.35 35.87
N LEU A 30 14.40 20.11 35.39
CA LEU A 30 14.69 20.09 33.95
C LEU A 30 13.97 18.94 33.24
N LEU A 31 13.93 17.77 33.87
CA LEU A 31 13.15 16.63 33.30
C LEU A 31 11.70 16.99 33.06
N ARG A 32 11.02 17.61 34.04
CA ARG A 32 9.63 18.04 33.88
C ARG A 32 9.44 19.05 32.76
N LEU A 33 10.37 20.01 32.61
CA LEU A 33 10.30 20.99 31.52
C LEU A 33 10.46 20.33 30.15
N ILE A 34 11.37 19.36 30.04
CA ILE A 34 11.59 18.62 28.81
C ILE A 34 10.40 17.75 28.47
N GLU A 35 9.78 17.07 29.43
CA GLU A 35 8.54 16.33 29.22
C GLU A 35 7.40 17.22 28.69
N GLN A 36 7.29 18.46 29.18
CA GLN A 36 6.34 19.43 28.65
C GLN A 36 6.67 19.84 27.22
N ILE A 37 7.94 20.10 26.91
CA ILE A 37 8.39 20.41 25.55
C ILE A 37 8.10 19.21 24.63
N SER A 38 8.38 17.98 25.07
CA SER A 38 8.10 16.75 24.32
C SER A 38 6.64 16.61 23.96
N LYS A 39 5.76 16.95 24.88
CA LYS A 39 4.31 16.94 24.62
C LYS A 39 3.93 17.96 23.55
N ILE A 40 4.38 19.22 23.72
CA ILE A 40 4.09 20.30 22.76
C ILE A 40 4.64 19.96 21.38
N THR A 41 5.87 19.42 21.32
CA THR A 41 6.48 19.00 20.04
C THR A 41 5.65 17.94 19.34
N ARG A 42 5.15 16.94 20.07
CA ARG A 42 4.24 15.91 19.52
C ARG A 42 2.94 16.49 19.03
N ASP A 43 2.33 17.39 19.80
CA ASP A 43 1.09 18.05 19.42
C ASP A 43 1.28 18.87 18.12
N VAL A 44 2.40 19.61 18.01
CA VAL A 44 2.75 20.36 16.80
C VAL A 44 3.00 19.41 15.61
N GLN A 45 3.68 18.29 15.84
CA GLN A 45 3.92 17.28 14.82
C GLN A 45 2.62 16.69 14.30
N GLU A 46 1.69 16.34 15.20
CA GLU A 46 0.39 15.79 14.83
C GLU A 46 -0.41 16.80 13.98
N VAL A 47 -0.45 18.08 14.39
CA VAL A 47 -1.11 19.14 13.61
C VAL A 47 -0.42 19.33 12.26
N ALA A 48 0.91 19.37 12.19
CA ALA A 48 1.64 19.52 10.94
C ALA A 48 1.39 18.36 9.97
N MET A 49 1.31 17.12 10.51
CA MET A 49 1.01 15.92 9.72
C MET A 49 -0.46 15.92 9.25
N SER A 50 -1.42 16.31 10.10
CA SER A 50 -2.83 16.37 9.70
C SER A 50 -3.09 17.36 8.57
N MET A 51 -2.35 18.48 8.52
CA MET A 51 -2.44 19.46 7.43
C MET A 51 -1.95 18.93 6.07
N ARG A 52 -1.25 17.80 6.07
CA ARG A 52 -0.68 17.17 4.88
C ARG A 52 -1.49 15.97 4.39
N MET A 53 -2.47 15.53 5.18
CA MET A 53 -3.36 14.46 4.80
C MET A 53 -4.28 14.90 3.67
N VAL A 54 -4.42 14.05 2.68
CA VAL A 54 -5.32 14.25 1.53
C VAL A 54 -6.07 12.94 1.24
N PRO A 55 -7.33 13.01 0.80
CA PRO A 55 -8.11 11.83 0.47
C PRO A 55 -7.55 11.11 -0.76
N LEU A 56 -7.70 9.80 -0.79
CA LEU A 56 -7.29 8.93 -1.90
C LEU A 56 -8.16 9.10 -3.16
N THR A 57 -9.27 9.84 -3.10
CA THR A 57 -10.28 10.01 -4.15
C THR A 57 -9.66 10.26 -5.52
N GLN A 58 -8.77 11.27 -5.64
CA GLN A 58 -8.17 11.61 -6.94
C GLN A 58 -7.30 10.48 -7.50
N THR A 59 -6.55 9.82 -6.62
CA THR A 59 -5.67 8.70 -6.98
C THR A 59 -6.46 7.50 -7.44
N PHE A 60 -7.51 7.12 -6.71
CA PHE A 60 -8.38 6.00 -7.05
C PHE A 60 -9.15 6.24 -8.34
N HIS A 61 -9.68 7.44 -8.55
CA HIS A 61 -10.35 7.80 -9.80
C HIS A 61 -9.39 7.80 -11.00
N LYS A 62 -8.12 8.20 -10.81
CA LYS A 62 -7.09 8.08 -11.86
C LYS A 62 -6.86 6.61 -12.21
N MET A 63 -6.80 5.73 -11.22
CA MET A 63 -6.66 4.28 -11.42
C MET A 63 -7.85 3.69 -12.17
N GLY A 64 -9.07 4.10 -11.82
CA GLY A 64 -10.30 3.70 -12.53
C GLY A 64 -10.30 4.06 -14.02
N ARG A 65 -9.76 5.24 -14.36
CA ARG A 65 -9.60 5.63 -15.78
C ARG A 65 -8.63 4.68 -16.50
N VAL A 66 -7.48 4.40 -15.89
CA VAL A 66 -6.49 3.48 -16.48
C VAL A 66 -7.05 2.07 -16.64
N VAL A 67 -7.83 1.55 -15.66
CA VAL A 67 -8.50 0.26 -15.78
C VAL A 67 -9.45 0.25 -16.99
N ARG A 68 -10.23 1.30 -17.16
CA ARG A 68 -11.16 1.43 -18.30
C ARG A 68 -10.42 1.41 -19.64
N ASP A 69 -9.36 2.22 -19.76
CA ASP A 69 -8.58 2.29 -20.99
C ASP A 69 -7.90 0.95 -21.30
N LEU A 70 -7.36 0.29 -20.28
CA LEU A 70 -6.72 -1.00 -20.40
C LEU A 70 -7.74 -2.09 -20.78
N SER A 71 -8.90 -2.14 -20.12
CA SER A 71 -9.96 -3.13 -20.40
C SER A 71 -10.41 -3.06 -21.85
N HIS A 72 -10.57 -1.84 -22.40
CA HIS A 72 -10.89 -1.65 -23.81
C HIS A 72 -9.77 -2.14 -24.74
N LYS A 73 -8.50 -1.83 -24.41
CA LYS A 73 -7.35 -2.24 -25.22
C LYS A 73 -7.18 -3.75 -25.33
N ILE A 74 -7.46 -4.48 -24.23
CA ILE A 74 -7.31 -5.94 -24.17
C ILE A 74 -8.63 -6.70 -24.40
N ASN A 75 -9.70 -5.98 -24.74
CA ASN A 75 -11.05 -6.52 -25.00
C ASN A 75 -11.59 -7.42 -23.86
N LYS A 76 -11.40 -6.97 -22.60
CA LYS A 76 -11.99 -7.62 -21.42
C LYS A 76 -13.08 -6.72 -20.84
N LYS A 77 -14.15 -7.32 -20.32
CA LYS A 77 -15.17 -6.61 -19.55
C LYS A 77 -14.77 -6.61 -18.08
N ILE A 78 -14.60 -5.42 -17.49
CA ILE A 78 -14.17 -5.27 -16.09
C ILE A 78 -15.12 -4.32 -15.38
N ASP A 79 -15.65 -4.77 -14.25
CA ASP A 79 -16.32 -3.96 -13.23
C ASP A 79 -15.28 -3.55 -12.18
N PHE A 80 -14.86 -2.30 -12.24
CA PHE A 80 -13.90 -1.75 -11.29
C PHE A 80 -14.62 -1.04 -10.14
N GLN A 81 -14.52 -1.60 -8.96
CA GLN A 81 -15.18 -1.12 -7.75
C GLN A 81 -14.18 -0.40 -6.85
N ILE A 82 -14.55 0.78 -6.37
CA ILE A 82 -13.77 1.60 -5.43
C ILE A 82 -14.55 1.72 -4.13
N ASP A 83 -13.87 1.55 -3.01
CA ASP A 83 -14.44 1.66 -1.67
C ASP A 83 -13.43 2.35 -0.73
N GLY A 84 -13.89 3.27 0.14
CA GLY A 84 -13.06 4.00 1.09
C GLY A 84 -12.12 5.03 0.45
N GLU A 85 -12.48 5.60 -0.67
CA GLU A 85 -11.69 6.63 -1.36
C GLU A 85 -11.55 7.94 -0.58
N GLU A 86 -12.39 8.15 0.42
CA GLU A 86 -12.33 9.26 1.39
C GLU A 86 -11.25 9.07 2.45
N THR A 87 -10.62 7.89 2.54
CA THR A 87 -9.53 7.65 3.47
C THR A 87 -8.37 8.60 3.19
N GLU A 88 -7.96 9.33 4.23
CA GLU A 88 -6.88 10.31 4.14
C GLU A 88 -5.53 9.66 4.37
N LEU A 89 -4.54 10.06 3.58
CA LEU A 89 -3.16 9.60 3.65
C LEU A 89 -2.21 10.77 3.36
N ASP A 90 -0.99 10.69 3.87
CA ASP A 90 0.05 11.67 3.57
C ASP A 90 0.30 11.76 2.06
N LYS A 91 0.34 12.98 1.53
CA LYS A 91 0.50 13.26 0.11
C LYS A 91 1.74 12.59 -0.51
N ASN A 92 2.87 12.57 0.21
CA ASN A 92 4.10 11.95 -0.32
C ASN A 92 3.96 10.43 -0.35
N VAL A 93 3.34 9.84 0.68
CA VAL A 93 3.06 8.40 0.71
C VAL A 93 2.16 8.00 -0.46
N ILE A 94 1.12 8.79 -0.76
CA ILE A 94 0.26 8.56 -1.93
C ILE A 94 1.07 8.59 -3.24
N GLN A 95 2.00 9.53 -3.38
CA GLN A 95 2.85 9.63 -4.57
C GLN A 95 3.73 8.39 -4.75
N GLU A 96 4.36 7.92 -3.68
CA GLU A 96 5.19 6.71 -3.69
C GLU A 96 4.38 5.43 -3.92
N LEU A 97 3.16 5.35 -3.38
CA LEU A 97 2.27 4.19 -3.56
C LEU A 97 1.61 4.12 -4.95
N SER A 98 1.52 5.23 -5.67
CA SER A 98 0.78 5.30 -6.94
C SER A 98 1.27 4.30 -7.98
N ASP A 99 2.58 4.16 -8.16
CA ASP A 99 3.18 3.24 -9.13
C ASP A 99 3.03 1.77 -8.73
N PRO A 100 3.34 1.35 -7.47
CA PRO A 100 3.05 0.00 -6.99
C PRO A 100 1.57 -0.40 -7.13
N LEU A 101 0.64 0.47 -6.72
CA LEU A 101 -0.79 0.18 -6.84
C LEU A 101 -1.22 0.03 -8.29
N MET A 102 -0.73 0.91 -9.18
CA MET A 102 -1.00 0.82 -10.61
C MET A 102 -0.48 -0.49 -11.21
N HIS A 103 0.70 -0.95 -10.79
CA HIS A 103 1.25 -2.23 -11.22
C HIS A 103 0.40 -3.42 -10.77
N MET A 104 -0.04 -3.42 -9.50
CA MET A 104 -0.92 -4.47 -8.98
C MET A 104 -2.28 -4.49 -9.70
N ILE A 105 -2.89 -3.33 -9.93
CA ILE A 105 -4.14 -3.22 -10.70
C ILE A 105 -3.95 -3.74 -12.12
N ARG A 106 -2.85 -3.37 -12.78
CA ARG A 106 -2.54 -3.88 -14.11
C ARG A 106 -2.40 -5.40 -14.11
N ASN A 107 -1.74 -5.97 -13.12
CA ASN A 107 -1.62 -7.43 -12.99
C ASN A 107 -2.98 -8.10 -12.81
N ALA A 108 -3.87 -7.55 -11.99
CA ALA A 108 -5.23 -8.05 -11.83
C ALA A 108 -6.00 -8.03 -13.17
N VAL A 109 -5.91 -6.93 -13.91
CA VAL A 109 -6.61 -6.73 -15.19
C VAL A 109 -6.01 -7.60 -16.31
N ASP A 110 -4.68 -7.61 -16.46
CA ASP A 110 -4.01 -8.33 -17.56
C ASP A 110 -3.97 -9.84 -17.34
N HIS A 111 -3.63 -10.24 -16.13
CA HIS A 111 -3.30 -11.64 -15.79
C HIS A 111 -4.31 -12.30 -14.87
N GLY A 112 -4.97 -11.56 -13.98
CA GLY A 112 -6.00 -12.06 -13.06
C GLY A 112 -7.27 -12.39 -13.81
N VAL A 113 -7.97 -11.38 -14.29
CA VAL A 113 -9.27 -11.53 -14.97
C VAL A 113 -9.11 -12.25 -16.32
N GLU A 114 -9.96 -13.27 -16.59
CA GLU A 114 -9.98 -14.01 -17.84
C GLU A 114 -10.72 -13.24 -18.96
N SER A 115 -10.54 -13.67 -20.21
CA SER A 115 -11.36 -13.20 -21.34
C SER A 115 -12.83 -13.61 -21.17
N VAL A 116 -13.75 -12.86 -21.78
CA VAL A 116 -15.19 -13.08 -21.69
C VAL A 116 -15.55 -14.55 -21.99
N ASP A 117 -14.99 -15.11 -23.07
CA ASP A 117 -15.28 -16.50 -23.48
C ASP A 117 -14.84 -17.51 -22.41
N LYS A 118 -13.67 -17.32 -21.80
CA LYS A 118 -13.18 -18.20 -20.74
C LYS A 118 -14.01 -18.08 -19.46
N ARG A 119 -14.46 -16.86 -19.12
CA ARG A 119 -15.34 -16.64 -17.97
C ARG A 119 -16.67 -17.35 -18.14
N LEU A 120 -17.31 -17.18 -19.30
CA LEU A 120 -18.58 -17.85 -19.62
C LEU A 120 -18.43 -19.38 -19.63
N ALA A 121 -17.35 -19.92 -20.19
CA ALA A 121 -17.05 -21.35 -20.16
C ALA A 121 -16.85 -21.90 -18.73
N ALA A 122 -16.37 -21.06 -17.80
CA ALA A 122 -16.23 -21.39 -16.38
C ALA A 122 -17.49 -21.09 -15.55
N GLY A 123 -18.60 -20.67 -16.17
CA GLY A 123 -19.85 -20.31 -15.48
C GLY A 123 -19.79 -19.00 -14.69
N LYS A 124 -18.80 -18.16 -14.96
CA LYS A 124 -18.66 -16.83 -14.35
C LYS A 124 -19.38 -15.76 -15.16
N PRO A 125 -19.76 -14.61 -14.56
CA PRO A 125 -20.28 -13.45 -15.29
C PRO A 125 -19.30 -12.96 -16.35
N GLU A 126 -19.79 -12.34 -17.42
CA GLU A 126 -18.96 -11.76 -18.48
C GLU A 126 -17.95 -10.74 -17.97
N ALA A 127 -18.38 -9.85 -17.06
CA ALA A 127 -17.53 -8.85 -16.46
C ALA A 127 -16.77 -9.45 -15.28
N GLY A 128 -15.45 -9.33 -15.27
CA GLY A 128 -14.63 -9.63 -14.11
C GLY A 128 -14.65 -8.47 -13.12
N VAL A 129 -14.64 -8.76 -11.85
CA VAL A 129 -14.64 -7.76 -10.79
C VAL A 129 -13.21 -7.53 -10.31
N VAL A 130 -12.80 -6.25 -10.30
CA VAL A 130 -11.57 -5.81 -9.64
C VAL A 130 -11.94 -4.77 -8.61
N LYS A 131 -11.59 -4.99 -7.34
CA LYS A 131 -11.90 -4.07 -6.23
C LYS A 131 -10.64 -3.41 -5.72
N LEU A 132 -10.73 -2.11 -5.47
CA LEU A 132 -9.72 -1.32 -4.78
C LEU A 132 -10.37 -0.71 -3.54
N ARG A 133 -9.86 -1.06 -2.36
CA ARG A 133 -10.39 -0.59 -1.08
C ARG A 133 -9.32 0.06 -0.24
N ALA A 134 -9.71 1.08 0.53
CA ALA A 134 -8.88 1.63 1.59
C ALA A 134 -9.68 1.72 2.89
N TYR A 135 -9.06 1.38 4.02
CA TYR A 135 -9.71 1.45 5.33
C TYR A 135 -8.69 1.48 6.46
N HIS A 136 -9.16 1.94 7.62
CA HIS A 136 -8.35 1.90 8.84
C HIS A 136 -8.51 0.55 9.56
N GLN A 137 -7.37 -0.06 9.93
CA GLN A 137 -7.36 -1.28 10.72
C GLN A 137 -6.22 -1.25 11.74
N ALA A 138 -6.58 -1.32 13.03
CA ALA A 138 -5.62 -1.37 14.14
C ALA A 138 -4.53 -0.27 14.07
N GLY A 139 -4.91 0.97 13.74
CA GLY A 139 -4.02 2.12 13.64
C GLY A 139 -3.20 2.20 12.33
N ASN A 140 -3.40 1.27 11.41
CA ASN A 140 -2.80 1.28 10.08
C ASN A 140 -3.85 1.65 9.02
N ILE A 141 -3.39 2.18 7.90
CA ILE A 141 -4.18 2.29 6.69
C ILE A 141 -3.88 1.07 5.83
N VAL A 142 -4.93 0.33 5.49
CA VAL A 142 -4.85 -0.85 4.61
C VAL A 142 -5.40 -0.45 3.25
N ILE A 143 -4.62 -0.71 2.20
CA ILE A 143 -5.07 -0.61 0.80
C ILE A 143 -5.06 -2.01 0.24
N GLU A 144 -6.21 -2.46 -0.22
CA GLU A 144 -6.46 -3.82 -0.69
C GLU A 144 -6.88 -3.79 -2.16
N ILE A 145 -6.28 -4.65 -2.97
CA ILE A 145 -6.68 -4.91 -4.35
C ILE A 145 -7.07 -6.38 -4.45
N SER A 146 -8.25 -6.66 -4.95
CA SER A 146 -8.74 -8.03 -5.16
C SER A 146 -9.37 -8.17 -6.53
N ASP A 147 -9.29 -9.36 -7.11
CA ASP A 147 -9.96 -9.74 -8.35
C ASP A 147 -10.67 -11.09 -8.21
N ASP A 148 -11.68 -11.33 -9.05
CA ASP A 148 -12.42 -12.60 -9.16
C ASP A 148 -11.92 -13.44 -10.35
N GLY A 149 -10.68 -13.22 -10.76
CA GLY A 149 -10.07 -13.89 -11.89
C GLY A 149 -9.75 -15.37 -11.66
N LYS A 150 -8.80 -15.89 -12.44
CA LYS A 150 -8.40 -17.31 -12.40
C LYS A 150 -7.59 -17.70 -11.16
N GLY A 151 -7.19 -16.74 -10.34
CA GLY A 151 -6.30 -16.97 -9.22
C GLY A 151 -4.84 -17.26 -9.64
N LEU A 152 -4.06 -17.71 -8.67
CA LEU A 152 -2.65 -18.06 -8.86
C LEU A 152 -2.52 -19.55 -9.16
N ASP A 153 -1.82 -19.87 -10.25
CA ASP A 153 -1.47 -21.23 -10.62
C ASP A 153 -0.14 -21.62 -9.96
N LYS A 154 -0.20 -22.57 -9.03
CA LYS A 154 0.94 -23.06 -8.26
C LYS A 154 2.06 -23.60 -9.16
N ASP A 155 1.70 -24.40 -10.16
CA ASP A 155 2.68 -25.06 -11.02
C ASP A 155 3.41 -24.05 -11.89
N VAL A 156 2.69 -23.04 -12.41
CA VAL A 156 3.28 -21.93 -13.15
C VAL A 156 4.21 -21.10 -12.28
N LEU A 157 3.85 -20.86 -11.00
CA LEU A 157 4.70 -20.10 -10.08
C LEU A 157 5.99 -20.87 -9.75
N ILE A 158 5.89 -22.17 -9.46
CA ILE A 158 7.05 -23.04 -9.19
C ILE A 158 7.97 -23.06 -10.41
N HIS A 159 7.42 -23.27 -11.62
CA HIS A 159 8.21 -23.34 -12.84
C HIS A 159 9.00 -22.04 -13.08
N LYS A 160 8.34 -20.89 -12.96
CA LYS A 160 9.01 -19.59 -13.09
C LYS A 160 10.05 -19.34 -12.01
N ALA A 161 9.84 -19.80 -10.79
CA ALA A 161 10.81 -19.67 -9.71
C ALA A 161 12.05 -20.54 -9.94
N ILE A 162 11.88 -21.72 -10.53
CA ILE A 162 13.01 -22.58 -10.97
C ILE A 162 13.79 -21.91 -12.11
N GLU A 163 13.08 -21.39 -13.13
CA GLU A 163 13.70 -20.66 -14.26
C GLU A 163 14.54 -19.46 -13.79
N LYS A 164 14.05 -18.74 -12.78
CA LYS A 164 14.76 -17.60 -12.16
C LYS A 164 15.85 -18.02 -11.17
N GLY A 165 16.00 -19.32 -10.88
CA GLY A 165 16.98 -19.82 -9.91
C GLY A 165 16.66 -19.49 -8.45
N LEU A 166 15.40 -19.15 -8.14
CA LEU A 166 14.95 -18.83 -6.77
C LEU A 166 14.77 -20.09 -5.92
N ILE A 167 14.48 -21.23 -6.55
CA ILE A 167 14.32 -22.53 -5.89
C ILE A 167 14.99 -23.64 -6.72
N ALA A 168 15.37 -24.73 -6.05
CA ALA A 168 15.89 -25.91 -6.73
C ALA A 168 14.78 -26.67 -7.49
N PRO A 169 15.11 -27.37 -8.60
CA PRO A 169 14.10 -28.09 -9.40
C PRO A 169 13.36 -29.20 -8.66
N ASP A 170 13.94 -29.72 -7.60
CA ASP A 170 13.42 -30.79 -6.75
C ASP A 170 12.79 -30.29 -5.45
N ALA A 171 12.65 -28.98 -5.29
CA ALA A 171 12.08 -28.39 -4.09
C ALA A 171 10.60 -28.76 -3.93
N GLN A 172 10.27 -29.46 -2.84
CA GLN A 172 8.89 -29.72 -2.45
C GLN A 172 8.37 -28.54 -1.63
N LEU A 173 7.44 -27.78 -2.20
CA LEU A 173 6.82 -26.61 -1.56
C LEU A 173 5.38 -26.91 -1.18
N SER A 174 4.98 -26.50 0.02
CA SER A 174 3.57 -26.38 0.38
C SER A 174 2.89 -25.30 -0.46
N ASP A 175 1.56 -25.30 -0.53
CA ASP A 175 0.80 -24.28 -1.27
C ASP A 175 1.13 -22.87 -0.81
N SER A 176 1.18 -22.64 0.51
CA SER A 176 1.56 -21.35 1.09
C SER A 176 2.97 -20.90 0.68
N GLN A 177 3.94 -21.81 0.65
CA GLN A 177 5.30 -21.52 0.22
C GLN A 177 5.36 -21.20 -1.27
N ALA A 178 4.62 -21.94 -2.09
CA ALA A 178 4.56 -21.71 -3.53
C ALA A 178 3.93 -20.34 -3.84
N PHE A 179 2.83 -19.95 -3.17
CA PHE A 179 2.21 -18.63 -3.35
C PHE A 179 3.09 -17.48 -2.84
N ASN A 180 3.88 -17.70 -1.79
CA ASN A 180 4.83 -16.70 -1.31
C ASN A 180 5.96 -16.39 -2.30
N LEU A 181 6.22 -17.27 -3.29
CA LEU A 181 7.19 -17.00 -4.36
C LEU A 181 6.85 -15.75 -5.20
N ILE A 182 5.58 -15.34 -5.24
CA ILE A 182 5.17 -14.13 -5.96
C ILE A 182 5.76 -12.86 -5.34
N MET A 183 6.15 -12.92 -4.05
CA MET A 183 6.77 -11.81 -3.31
C MET A 183 8.30 -11.82 -3.42
N ALA A 184 8.88 -12.84 -4.05
CA ALA A 184 10.30 -12.91 -4.29
C ALA A 184 10.72 -11.92 -5.39
N PRO A 185 11.90 -11.27 -5.28
CA PRO A 185 12.39 -10.26 -6.20
C PRO A 185 12.64 -10.78 -7.61
#